data_c383f55a9f7af95d2a95aa6f85469e9d
#
_entry.id   c383f55a9f7af95d2a95aa6f85469e9d
#
_cell.length_a   1.000
_cell.length_b   1.000
_cell.length_c   1.000
_cell.angle_alpha   90.00
_cell.angle_beta   90.00
_cell.angle_gamma   90.00
#
_symmetry.space_group_name_H-M   'P 1'
#
loop_
_entity.id
_entity.type
_entity.pdbx_description
1 polymer ?
#
loop_
_entity_poly.entity_id
_entity_poly.type
_entity_poly.pdbx_seq_one_letter_code
_entity_poly.pdbx_strand_id
1 'polypeptide(L)'
;FPNLKIVTHHCGGVIPYLAGRMEWNDDFNEMRMGHKDILFPHKPLEYFRRMYYDTANNGYPAGLRCDMDFAGIGKLVFATDLPFCNQKGLRLIRDSIAAVDTLDLAPGDRRKVFQSNAVDLFRLPLSTFV
;
A
#
# COMPACT_ATOMS: atom_id res chain seq x y z
N PHE A 1 14.49 7.58 -11.51
CA PHE A 1 13.43 6.83 -12.20
C PHE A 1 12.04 7.37 -11.82
N PRO A 2 11.64 8.56 -12.32
CA PRO A 2 10.40 9.23 -11.87
C PRO A 2 9.13 8.45 -12.25
N ASN A 3 9.19 7.56 -13.22
CA ASN A 3 8.04 6.77 -13.69
C ASN A 3 8.00 5.35 -13.12
N LEU A 4 8.93 5.00 -12.22
CA LEU A 4 8.96 3.68 -11.60
C LEU A 4 7.71 3.50 -10.72
N LYS A 5 7.02 2.38 -10.93
CA LYS A 5 5.89 1.95 -10.10
C LYS A 5 6.38 0.86 -9.17
N ILE A 6 6.16 1.04 -7.88
CA ILE A 6 6.53 0.07 -6.84
C ILE A 6 5.26 -0.35 -6.14
N VAL A 7 5.06 -1.66 -6.03
CA VAL A 7 4.06 -2.26 -5.13
C VAL A 7 4.80 -2.90 -3.98
N THR A 8 4.49 -2.46 -2.77
CA THR A 8 5.03 -3.07 -1.55
C THR A 8 4.07 -4.12 -1.04
N HIS A 9 4.58 -5.28 -0.61
CA HIS A 9 3.70 -6.29 -0.06
C HIS A 9 3.49 -6.14 1.46
N HIS A 10 2.51 -6.91 1.95
CA HIS A 10 2.17 -7.00 3.37
C HIS A 10 1.90 -5.62 3.97
N CYS A 11 1.04 -4.85 3.30
CA CYS A 11 0.70 -3.49 3.74
C CYS A 11 1.95 -2.59 3.87
N GLY A 12 2.94 -2.76 2.98
CA GLY A 12 4.18 -1.99 3.05
C GLY A 12 5.04 -2.26 4.29
N GLY A 13 4.74 -3.33 5.04
CA GLY A 13 5.45 -3.68 6.26
C GLY A 13 5.33 -2.59 7.33
N VAL A 14 6.45 -2.02 7.75
CA VAL A 14 6.48 -1.00 8.82
C VAL A 14 6.38 0.43 8.29
N ILE A 15 6.40 0.66 6.98
CA ILE A 15 6.47 2.01 6.39
C ILE A 15 5.31 2.91 6.85
N PRO A 16 4.03 2.54 6.68
CA PRO A 16 2.93 3.39 7.12
C PRO A 16 2.90 3.60 8.63
N TYR A 17 3.18 2.54 9.38
CA TYR A 17 3.17 2.56 10.84
C TYR A 17 4.25 3.47 11.44
N LEU A 18 5.46 3.46 10.86
CA LEU A 18 6.60 4.25 11.34
C LEU A 18 6.79 5.57 10.58
N ALA A 19 5.81 6.02 9.81
CA ALA A 19 5.92 7.21 8.96
C ALA A 19 6.41 8.45 9.74
N GLY A 20 5.81 8.77 10.89
CA GLY A 20 6.24 9.87 11.73
C GLY A 20 7.67 9.71 12.27
N ARG A 21 8.11 8.48 12.51
CA ARG A 21 9.49 8.20 12.94
C ARG A 21 10.49 8.45 11.82
N MET A 22 10.13 8.11 10.59
CA MET A 22 10.97 8.36 9.41
C MET A 22 11.11 9.85 9.14
N GLU A 23 10.02 10.60 9.23
CA GLU A 23 10.03 12.05 9.06
C GLU A 23 10.91 12.74 10.12
N TRP A 24 10.77 12.36 11.39
CA TRP A 24 11.62 12.86 12.46
C TRP A 24 13.09 12.54 12.23
N ASN A 25 13.40 11.34 11.72
CA ASN A 25 14.80 10.94 11.48
C ASN A 25 15.44 11.74 10.34
N ASP A 26 14.66 12.13 9.33
CA ASP A 26 15.11 13.00 8.25
C ASP A 26 15.49 14.40 8.80
N ASP A 27 14.61 15.02 9.56
CA ASP A 27 14.85 16.31 10.21
C ASP A 27 16.05 16.26 11.19
N PHE A 28 16.20 15.16 11.94
CA PHE A 28 17.30 14.95 12.86
C PHE A 28 18.65 14.80 12.15
N ASN A 29 18.67 14.11 11.02
CA ASN A 29 19.88 13.97 10.21
C ASN A 29 20.29 15.30 9.59
N GLU A 30 19.34 16.10 9.09
CA GLU A 30 19.61 17.45 8.60
C GLU A 30 20.23 18.33 9.70
N MET A 31 19.69 18.28 10.91
CA MET A 31 20.21 19.01 12.06
C MET A 31 21.64 18.57 12.44
N ARG A 32 21.92 17.26 12.42
CA ARG A 32 23.25 16.72 12.79
C ARG A 32 24.32 16.98 11.74
N MET A 33 23.97 16.86 10.47
CA MET A 33 24.92 16.93 9.37
C MET A 33 25.14 18.35 8.86
N GLY A 34 24.28 19.30 9.27
CA GLY A 34 24.38 20.70 8.87
C GLY A 34 24.08 20.96 7.38
N HIS A 35 23.61 19.96 6.67
CA HIS A 35 23.23 20.06 5.27
C HIS A 35 22.10 19.06 4.95
N LYS A 36 21.24 19.44 4.03
CA LYS A 36 20.22 18.58 3.47
C LYS A 36 20.85 17.59 2.51
N ASP A 37 20.38 16.35 2.52
CA ASP A 37 20.79 15.38 1.51
C ASP A 37 20.26 15.81 0.15
N ILE A 38 21.17 16.24 -0.71
CA ILE A 38 20.85 16.70 -2.09
C ILE A 38 20.48 15.58 -3.05
N LEU A 39 20.67 14.32 -2.66
CA LEU A 39 20.30 13.16 -3.50
C LEU A 39 18.79 13.02 -3.65
N PHE A 40 18.03 13.52 -2.68
CA PHE A 40 16.57 13.42 -2.65
C PHE A 40 15.93 14.82 -2.63
N PRO A 41 15.40 15.31 -3.79
CA PRO A 41 14.77 16.63 -3.86
C PRO A 41 13.46 16.75 -3.05
N HIS A 42 12.91 15.64 -2.59
CA HIS A 42 11.70 15.59 -1.77
C HIS A 42 11.96 14.85 -0.45
N LYS A 43 11.11 15.07 0.54
CA LYS A 43 11.16 14.32 1.81
C LYS A 43 10.93 12.82 1.57
N PRO A 44 11.57 11.93 2.34
CA PRO A 44 11.44 10.48 2.19
C PRO A 44 10.00 10.00 2.15
N LEU A 45 9.10 10.54 2.98
CA LEU A 45 7.69 10.15 3.01
C LEU A 45 6.94 10.46 1.71
N GLU A 46 7.34 11.49 0.97
CA GLU A 46 6.71 11.79 -0.32
C GLU A 46 6.97 10.68 -1.33
N TYR A 47 8.16 10.06 -1.29
CA TYR A 47 8.47 8.90 -2.13
C TYR A 47 7.68 7.68 -1.71
N PHE A 48 7.60 7.38 -0.42
CA PHE A 48 6.83 6.25 0.07
C PHE A 48 5.33 6.39 -0.25
N ARG A 49 4.74 7.56 -0.12
CA ARG A 49 3.33 7.80 -0.48
C ARG A 49 3.02 7.63 -1.98
N ARG A 50 4.03 7.63 -2.85
CA ARG A 50 3.86 7.33 -4.29
C ARG A 50 3.74 5.83 -4.58
N MET A 51 4.19 4.98 -3.67
CA MET A 51 4.13 3.53 -3.83
C MET A 51 2.67 3.03 -3.72
N TYR A 52 2.46 1.82 -4.19
CA TYR A 52 1.22 1.08 -4.00
C TYR A 52 1.43 0.08 -2.86
N TYR A 53 0.37 -0.21 -2.14
CA TYR A 53 0.33 -1.06 -0.97
C TYR A 53 -0.66 -2.19 -1.21
N ASP A 54 -0.21 -3.43 -1.07
CA ASP A 54 -1.13 -4.55 -1.25
C ASP A 54 -1.90 -4.88 0.04
N THR A 55 -2.97 -5.65 -0.09
CA THR A 55 -3.81 -6.04 1.04
C THR A 55 -3.43 -7.39 1.64
N ALA A 56 -2.28 -7.95 1.27
CA ALA A 56 -1.84 -9.29 1.70
C ALA A 56 -1.34 -9.30 3.15
N ASN A 57 -2.23 -9.03 4.10
CA ASN A 57 -1.95 -8.99 5.54
C ASN A 57 -2.76 -10.04 6.31
N ASN A 58 -2.94 -11.21 5.72
CA ASN A 58 -3.62 -12.37 6.34
C ASN A 58 -4.99 -12.04 6.97
N GLY A 59 -5.70 -11.07 6.41
CA GLY A 59 -7.03 -10.70 6.88
C GLY A 59 -7.04 -9.77 8.10
N TYR A 60 -5.93 -9.11 8.46
CA TYR A 60 -5.88 -8.21 9.62
C TYR A 60 -6.17 -6.74 9.21
N PRO A 61 -7.35 -6.19 9.55
CA PRO A 61 -7.80 -4.91 8.99
C PRO A 61 -7.07 -3.67 9.51
N ALA A 62 -6.40 -3.74 10.66
CA ALA A 62 -5.68 -2.59 11.22
C ALA A 62 -4.53 -2.12 10.30
N GLY A 63 -3.81 -3.06 9.67
CA GLY A 63 -2.78 -2.74 8.68
C GLY A 63 -3.37 -2.00 7.48
N LEU A 64 -4.50 -2.47 6.95
CA LEU A 64 -5.19 -1.84 5.81
C LEU A 64 -5.65 -0.41 6.12
N ARG A 65 -6.14 -0.15 7.36
CA ARG A 65 -6.48 1.21 7.80
C ARG A 65 -5.27 2.11 7.84
N CYS A 66 -4.15 1.60 8.36
CA CYS A 66 -2.90 2.34 8.41
C CYS A 66 -2.42 2.72 7.00
N ASP A 67 -2.48 1.80 6.04
CA ASP A 67 -2.13 2.07 4.63
C ASP A 67 -3.05 3.10 4.00
N MET A 68 -4.35 2.95 4.22
CA MET A 68 -5.35 3.87 3.69
C MET A 68 -5.13 5.30 4.22
N ASP A 69 -4.85 5.45 5.51
CA ASP A 69 -4.56 6.74 6.13
C ASP A 69 -3.23 7.34 5.64
N PHE A 70 -2.24 6.49 5.40
CA PHE A 70 -0.92 6.91 4.96
C PHE A 70 -0.85 7.30 3.48
N ALA A 71 -1.32 6.41 2.60
CA ALA A 71 -1.14 6.54 1.15
C ALA A 71 -2.42 6.89 0.38
N GLY A 72 -3.58 6.71 1.02
CA GLY A 72 -4.89 6.90 0.42
C GLY A 72 -5.40 5.69 -0.36
N ILE A 73 -6.73 5.61 -0.50
CA ILE A 73 -7.43 4.47 -1.11
C ILE A 73 -7.00 4.17 -2.55
N GLY A 74 -6.57 5.19 -3.30
CA GLY A 74 -6.08 5.04 -4.68
C GLY A 74 -4.73 4.32 -4.81
N LYS A 75 -4.09 4.01 -3.68
CA LYS A 75 -2.82 3.29 -3.63
C LYS A 75 -2.93 1.86 -3.13
N LEU A 76 -4.10 1.44 -2.64
CA LEU A 76 -4.33 0.08 -2.18
C LEU A 76 -4.66 -0.83 -3.37
N VAL A 77 -3.99 -1.98 -3.47
CA VAL A 77 -4.25 -3.02 -4.49
C VAL A 77 -4.53 -4.35 -3.81
N PHE A 78 -5.61 -5.02 -4.22
CA PHE A 78 -6.00 -6.29 -3.63
C PHE A 78 -4.98 -7.39 -3.91
N ALA A 79 -4.53 -8.05 -2.86
CA ALA A 79 -3.70 -9.24 -2.91
C ALA A 79 -3.96 -10.11 -1.67
N THR A 80 -3.54 -11.38 -1.72
CA THR A 80 -3.91 -12.39 -0.74
C THR A 80 -2.76 -13.21 -0.19
N ASP A 81 -1.57 -13.07 -0.79
CA ASP A 81 -0.42 -13.93 -0.47
C ASP A 81 -0.67 -15.44 -0.75
N LEU A 82 -1.55 -15.73 -1.72
CA LEU A 82 -1.78 -17.11 -2.19
C LEU A 82 -0.47 -17.70 -2.75
N PRO A 83 -0.11 -19.00 -2.50
CA PRO A 83 -0.89 -20.07 -1.86
C PRO A 83 -0.47 -20.40 -0.40
N PHE A 84 0.14 -19.51 0.32
CA PHE A 84 0.87 -19.74 1.58
C PHE A 84 -0.03 -20.08 2.80
N CYS A 85 -0.97 -20.98 2.67
CA CYS A 85 -1.67 -21.56 3.82
C CYS A 85 -2.06 -23.02 3.59
N ASN A 86 -2.41 -23.72 4.68
CA ASN A 86 -2.77 -25.14 4.67
C ASN A 86 -4.04 -25.49 3.86
N GLN A 87 -4.85 -24.51 3.49
CA GLN A 87 -6.06 -24.66 2.66
C GLN A 87 -5.82 -24.25 1.20
N LYS A 88 -4.61 -24.42 0.67
CA LYS A 88 -4.23 -24.03 -0.70
C LYS A 88 -4.55 -22.54 -1.00
N GLY A 89 -4.43 -21.68 0.01
CA GLY A 89 -4.68 -20.25 -0.11
C GLY A 89 -6.13 -19.80 0.06
N LEU A 90 -7.13 -20.70 0.10
CA LEU A 90 -8.54 -20.32 0.20
C LEU A 90 -8.87 -19.47 1.43
N ARG A 91 -8.24 -19.78 2.57
CA ARG A 91 -8.38 -18.97 3.77
C ARG A 91 -7.89 -17.54 3.54
N LEU A 92 -6.74 -17.38 2.93
CA LEU A 92 -6.15 -16.05 2.68
C LEU A 92 -7.04 -15.20 1.78
N ILE A 93 -7.64 -15.79 0.74
CA ILE A 93 -8.59 -15.09 -0.13
C ILE A 93 -9.79 -14.59 0.68
N ARG A 94 -10.44 -15.50 1.42
CA ARG A 94 -11.63 -15.16 2.22
C ARG A 94 -11.34 -14.09 3.26
N ASP A 95 -10.25 -14.27 4.02
CA ASP A 95 -9.91 -13.39 5.12
C ASP A 95 -9.46 -12.01 4.61
N SER A 96 -8.75 -11.93 3.47
CA SER A 96 -8.39 -10.66 2.83
C SER A 96 -9.62 -9.91 2.30
N ILE A 97 -10.59 -10.60 1.69
CA ILE A 97 -11.87 -9.98 1.28
C ILE A 97 -12.59 -9.42 2.50
N ALA A 98 -12.76 -10.25 3.53
CA ALA A 98 -13.43 -9.83 4.78
C ALA A 98 -12.74 -8.62 5.42
N ALA A 99 -11.41 -8.57 5.44
CA ALA A 99 -10.67 -7.45 5.99
C ALA A 99 -10.94 -6.13 5.24
N VAL A 100 -10.94 -6.17 3.90
CA VAL A 100 -11.31 -4.99 3.10
C VAL A 100 -12.75 -4.55 3.37
N ASP A 101 -13.67 -5.50 3.51
CA ASP A 101 -15.09 -5.20 3.78
C ASP A 101 -15.30 -4.54 5.17
N THR A 102 -14.39 -4.77 6.13
CA THR A 102 -14.44 -4.08 7.45
C THR A 102 -14.00 -2.61 7.40
N LEU A 103 -13.47 -2.14 6.28
CA LEU A 103 -13.07 -0.74 6.13
C LEU A 103 -14.26 0.21 5.90
N ASP A 104 -15.45 -0.34 5.69
CA ASP A 104 -16.70 0.41 5.43
C ASP A 104 -16.56 1.42 4.29
N LEU A 105 -15.98 0.97 3.19
CA LEU A 105 -15.71 1.80 2.03
C LEU A 105 -16.97 2.08 1.22
N ALA A 106 -17.09 3.30 0.68
CA ALA A 106 -18.07 3.57 -0.37
C ALA A 106 -17.89 2.61 -1.55
N PRO A 107 -18.97 2.23 -2.29
CA PRO A 107 -18.89 1.26 -3.38
C PRO A 107 -17.81 1.57 -4.43
N GLY A 108 -17.61 2.85 -4.74
CA GLY A 108 -16.57 3.29 -5.67
C GLY A 108 -15.15 3.06 -5.13
N ASP A 109 -14.93 3.27 -3.84
CA ASP A 109 -13.62 3.06 -3.21
C ASP A 109 -13.33 1.57 -3.01
N ARG A 110 -14.33 0.78 -2.65
CA ARG A 110 -14.22 -0.67 -2.62
C ARG A 110 -13.79 -1.21 -3.99
N ARG A 111 -14.41 -0.73 -5.08
CA ARG A 111 -14.03 -1.10 -6.45
C ARG A 111 -12.60 -0.69 -6.79
N LYS A 112 -12.11 0.45 -6.31
CA LYS A 112 -10.70 0.85 -6.50
C LYS A 112 -9.76 -0.21 -5.93
N VAL A 113 -9.97 -0.63 -4.68
CA VAL A 113 -9.11 -1.64 -4.04
C VAL A 113 -9.11 -2.95 -4.80
N PHE A 114 -10.30 -3.49 -5.12
CA PHE A 114 -10.41 -4.82 -5.75
C PHE A 114 -10.07 -4.85 -7.24
N GLN A 115 -10.18 -3.74 -7.96
CA GLN A 115 -10.07 -3.73 -9.42
C GLN A 115 -9.34 -2.52 -9.99
N SER A 116 -9.89 -1.29 -9.80
CA SER A 116 -9.52 -0.16 -10.64
C SER A 116 -8.06 0.24 -10.45
N ASN A 117 -7.55 0.23 -9.21
CA ASN A 117 -6.16 0.57 -8.95
C ASN A 117 -5.18 -0.39 -9.63
N ALA A 118 -5.48 -1.70 -9.66
CA ALA A 118 -4.65 -2.68 -10.38
C ALA A 118 -4.74 -2.50 -11.89
N VAL A 119 -5.95 -2.25 -12.42
CA VAL A 119 -6.16 -1.98 -13.85
C VAL A 119 -5.32 -0.79 -14.31
N ASP A 120 -5.37 0.32 -13.58
CA ASP A 120 -4.63 1.53 -13.90
C ASP A 120 -3.11 1.35 -13.74
N LEU A 121 -2.69 0.69 -12.65
CA LEU A 121 -1.29 0.43 -12.34
C LEU A 121 -0.62 -0.43 -13.40
N PHE A 122 -1.26 -1.53 -13.79
CA PHE A 122 -0.72 -2.51 -14.73
C PHE A 122 -1.19 -2.28 -16.17
N ARG A 123 -2.02 -1.26 -16.42
CA ARG A 123 -2.60 -0.95 -17.75
C ARG A 123 -3.34 -2.17 -18.34
N LEU A 124 -4.14 -2.83 -17.53
CA LEU A 124 -4.86 -4.03 -17.95
C LEU A 124 -6.00 -3.66 -18.91
N PRO A 125 -6.22 -4.44 -19.99
CA PRO A 125 -7.35 -4.21 -20.89
C PRO A 125 -8.66 -4.59 -20.19
N LEU A 126 -9.57 -3.63 -20.02
CA LEU A 126 -10.87 -3.85 -19.35
C LEU A 126 -11.77 -4.87 -20.08
N SER A 127 -11.58 -5.04 -21.40
CA SER A 127 -12.31 -6.04 -22.20
C SER A 127 -12.06 -7.49 -21.79
N THR A 128 -11.10 -7.75 -20.91
CA THR A 128 -10.77 -9.11 -20.45
C THR A 128 -11.59 -9.54 -19.21
N PHE A 129 -12.39 -8.64 -18.63
CA PHE A 129 -13.08 -8.86 -17.36
C PHE A 129 -14.62 -8.75 -17.46
N VAL A 130 -15.18 -8.87 -18.65
CA VAL A 130 -16.63 -8.89 -18.91
C VAL A 130 -17.05 -10.30 -19.31
#